data_347cbd21f8dd37d5f867bcc1db89b945
#
_entry.id   347cbd21f8dd37d5f867bcc1db89b945
#
_cell.length_a   1.000
_cell.length_b   1.000
_cell.length_c   1.000
_cell.angle_alpha   90.00
_cell.angle_beta   90.00
_cell.angle_gamma   90.00
#
_symmetry.space_group_name_H-M   'P 1'
#
loop_
_entity.id
_entity.type
_entity.pdbx_description
1 polymer ?
#
loop_
_entity_poly.entity_id
_entity_poly.type
_entity_poly.pdbx_seq_one_letter_code
_entity_poly.pdbx_strand_id
1 'polypeptide(L)'
;SCAVGGNIIPMAYGLPESRFLGIDFSPGQIRAGQNAIDCLGLKNVNLMQADILSLRKNIGEFDYIIAHGVYSWTPEPVRERLMEICKENLAPDGISYISFNAYPGWHMQGTMRDMMMYHTRHIEKPRDRLEKAQDLIGFMAKSVNVNDKYGVFLNAYTNLLNVYNQFDIQRRRNKQEDEFGLLHDDLEEVNDAFYFHEVVE
;
A
#
# COMPACT_ATOMS: atom_id res chain seq x y z
N SER A 1 -5.30 -6.19 1.15
CA SER A 1 -4.74 -7.30 0.38
C SER A 1 -3.43 -7.79 0.98
N CYS A 2 -3.14 -9.10 0.87
CA CYS A 2 -1.93 -9.66 1.45
C CYS A 2 -0.76 -9.73 0.44
N ALA A 3 -0.99 -9.35 -0.81
CA ALA A 3 -0.05 -9.49 -1.90
C ALA A 3 0.59 -10.90 -1.96
N VAL A 4 1.90 -10.99 -2.12
CA VAL A 4 2.66 -12.27 -2.05
C VAL A 4 2.80 -12.84 -0.63
N GLY A 5 2.14 -12.25 0.35
CA GLY A 5 2.25 -12.68 1.75
C GLY A 5 3.45 -12.10 2.50
N GLY A 6 4.02 -10.98 2.03
CA GLY A 6 5.23 -10.39 2.59
C GLY A 6 5.19 -10.10 4.09
N ASN A 7 4.02 -9.78 4.65
CA ASN A 7 3.83 -9.61 6.09
C ASN A 7 3.39 -10.90 6.78
N ILE A 8 2.45 -11.64 6.18
CA ILE A 8 1.79 -12.76 6.85
C ILE A 8 2.67 -14.02 6.92
N ILE A 9 3.51 -14.28 5.91
CA ILE A 9 4.40 -15.45 5.89
C ILE A 9 5.48 -15.38 6.97
N PRO A 10 6.21 -14.26 7.16
CA PRO A 10 7.14 -14.12 8.30
C PRO A 10 6.46 -14.23 9.66
N MET A 11 5.23 -13.71 9.80
CA MET A 11 4.46 -13.87 11.04
C MET A 11 4.11 -15.33 11.30
N ALA A 12 3.67 -16.07 10.28
CA ALA A 12 3.35 -17.48 10.38
C ALA A 12 4.59 -18.34 10.72
N TYR A 13 5.75 -17.97 10.18
CA TYR A 13 7.01 -18.63 10.53
C TYR A 13 7.41 -18.40 11.99
N GLY A 14 7.24 -17.17 12.49
CA GLY A 14 7.59 -16.80 13.86
C GLY A 14 6.58 -17.25 14.93
N LEU A 15 5.33 -17.57 14.54
CA LEU A 15 4.23 -17.93 15.44
C LEU A 15 3.57 -19.25 15.00
N PRO A 16 4.25 -20.40 15.19
CA PRO A 16 3.81 -21.69 14.64
C PRO A 16 2.49 -22.20 15.23
N GLU A 17 2.12 -21.77 16.45
CA GLU A 17 0.85 -22.15 17.10
C GLU A 17 -0.35 -21.28 16.66
N SER A 18 -0.11 -20.19 15.93
CA SER A 18 -1.16 -19.32 15.39
C SER A 18 -1.55 -19.75 13.97
N ARG A 19 -2.77 -19.44 13.56
CA ARG A 19 -3.28 -19.69 12.21
C ARG A 19 -3.46 -18.39 11.45
N PHE A 20 -3.10 -18.41 10.18
CA PHE A 20 -3.09 -17.21 9.35
C PHE A 20 -3.92 -17.42 8.07
N LEU A 21 -4.73 -16.44 7.74
CA LEU A 21 -5.45 -16.34 6.47
C LEU A 21 -5.08 -15.04 5.78
N GLY A 22 -4.43 -15.11 4.62
CA GLY A 22 -4.16 -13.97 3.75
C GLY A 22 -5.13 -13.94 2.58
N ILE A 23 -5.64 -12.77 2.23
CA ILE A 23 -6.60 -12.60 1.13
C ILE A 23 -6.05 -11.57 0.15
N ASP A 24 -6.08 -11.90 -1.13
CA ASP A 24 -5.73 -10.96 -2.20
C ASP A 24 -6.59 -11.21 -3.43
N PHE A 25 -6.86 -10.13 -4.19
CA PHE A 25 -7.62 -10.21 -5.44
C PHE A 25 -6.80 -10.82 -6.57
N SER A 26 -5.47 -10.60 -6.59
CA SER A 26 -4.58 -11.01 -7.67
C SER A 26 -4.21 -12.50 -7.60
N PRO A 27 -4.59 -13.31 -8.60
CA PRO A 27 -4.21 -14.72 -8.65
C PRO A 27 -2.70 -14.92 -8.80
N GLY A 28 -1.99 -13.95 -9.41
CA GLY A 28 -0.54 -13.97 -9.56
C GLY A 28 0.18 -13.83 -8.22
N GLN A 29 -0.26 -12.88 -7.40
CA GLN A 29 0.25 -12.64 -6.06
C GLN A 29 0.03 -13.86 -5.14
N ILE A 30 -1.18 -14.43 -5.17
CA ILE A 30 -1.51 -15.64 -4.39
C ILE A 30 -0.64 -16.82 -4.79
N ARG A 31 -0.44 -17.08 -6.10
CA ARG A 31 0.45 -18.17 -6.55
C ARG A 31 1.89 -17.98 -6.09
N ALA A 32 2.41 -16.76 -6.19
CA ALA A 32 3.78 -16.46 -5.75
C ALA A 32 3.94 -16.67 -4.23
N GLY A 33 2.98 -16.21 -3.44
CA GLY A 33 2.96 -16.43 -2.00
C GLY A 33 2.82 -17.91 -1.61
N GLN A 34 1.96 -18.68 -2.32
CA GLN A 34 1.81 -20.11 -2.07
C GLN A 34 3.11 -20.87 -2.34
N ASN A 35 3.83 -20.53 -3.40
CA ASN A 35 5.15 -21.13 -3.66
C ASN A 35 6.14 -20.88 -2.50
N ALA A 36 6.13 -19.68 -1.93
CA ALA A 36 6.98 -19.37 -0.77
C ALA A 36 6.57 -20.18 0.47
N ILE A 37 5.27 -20.32 0.75
CA ILE A 37 4.74 -21.15 1.84
C ILE A 37 5.18 -22.60 1.68
N ASP A 38 5.06 -23.15 0.47
CA ASP A 38 5.43 -24.53 0.17
C ASP A 38 6.95 -24.76 0.33
N CYS A 39 7.77 -23.82 -0.16
CA CYS A 39 9.22 -23.88 0.01
C CYS A 39 9.66 -23.84 1.49
N LEU A 40 8.94 -23.09 2.32
CA LEU A 40 9.20 -22.99 3.76
C LEU A 40 8.57 -24.15 4.57
N GLY A 41 7.70 -24.93 3.95
CA GLY A 41 7.01 -26.05 4.60
C GLY A 41 5.98 -25.62 5.65
N LEU A 42 5.49 -24.38 5.60
CA LEU A 42 4.53 -23.85 6.57
C LEU A 42 3.17 -24.51 6.41
N LYS A 43 2.52 -24.83 7.55
CA LYS A 43 1.19 -25.50 7.59
C LYS A 43 0.12 -24.65 8.28
N ASN A 44 0.51 -23.53 8.86
CA ASN A 44 -0.34 -22.66 9.66
C ASN A 44 -0.76 -21.36 8.93
N VAL A 45 -0.48 -21.24 7.64
CA VAL A 45 -0.87 -20.10 6.80
C VAL A 45 -1.53 -20.59 5.52
N ASN A 46 -2.62 -19.91 5.14
CA ASN A 46 -3.36 -20.12 3.90
C ASN A 46 -3.52 -18.79 3.16
N LEU A 47 -3.30 -18.78 1.85
CA LEU A 47 -3.58 -17.63 1.00
C LEU A 47 -4.76 -17.92 0.10
N MET A 48 -5.74 -17.03 0.09
CA MET A 48 -6.99 -17.17 -0.67
C MET A 48 -7.12 -16.05 -1.69
N GLN A 49 -7.33 -16.42 -2.95
CA GLN A 49 -7.75 -15.44 -3.96
C GLN A 49 -9.23 -15.12 -3.74
N ALA A 50 -9.52 -13.87 -3.41
CA ALA A 50 -10.90 -13.39 -3.31
C ALA A 50 -10.99 -11.88 -3.49
N ASP A 51 -12.14 -11.43 -4.00
CA ASP A 51 -12.55 -10.04 -3.96
C ASP A 51 -13.15 -9.74 -2.58
N ILE A 52 -12.66 -8.68 -1.92
CA ILE A 52 -13.16 -8.23 -0.61
C ILE A 52 -14.68 -8.01 -0.66
N LEU A 53 -15.22 -7.46 -1.74
CA LEU A 53 -16.67 -7.24 -1.91
C LEU A 53 -17.48 -8.55 -1.91
N SER A 54 -16.86 -9.66 -2.28
CA SER A 54 -17.52 -10.97 -2.34
C SER A 54 -17.42 -11.77 -1.04
N LEU A 55 -16.56 -11.37 -0.11
CA LEU A 55 -16.38 -12.07 1.15
C LEU A 55 -17.67 -12.04 2.01
N ARG A 56 -17.92 -13.15 2.67
CA ARG A 56 -19.07 -13.31 3.57
C ARG A 56 -18.59 -13.65 4.98
N LYS A 57 -19.45 -13.53 5.96
CA LYS A 57 -19.20 -13.83 7.38
C LYS A 57 -18.60 -15.23 7.64
N ASN A 58 -18.75 -16.16 6.71
CA ASN A 58 -18.31 -17.55 6.87
C ASN A 58 -16.80 -17.79 6.69
N ILE A 59 -15.99 -16.74 6.56
CA ILE A 59 -14.53 -16.86 6.48
C ILE A 59 -13.87 -17.23 7.81
N GLY A 60 -14.61 -17.11 8.92
CA GLY A 60 -14.15 -17.44 10.26
C GLY A 60 -14.19 -16.25 11.23
N GLU A 61 -13.81 -16.51 12.47
CA GLU A 61 -13.62 -15.51 13.52
C GLU A 61 -12.11 -15.36 13.79
N PHE A 62 -11.65 -14.13 13.98
CA PHE A 62 -10.23 -13.79 14.06
C PHE A 62 -9.92 -12.94 15.29
N ASP A 63 -8.86 -13.29 16.01
CA ASP A 63 -8.31 -12.46 17.09
C ASP A 63 -7.69 -11.17 16.55
N TYR A 64 -7.15 -11.22 15.31
CA TYR A 64 -6.55 -10.07 14.63
C TYR A 64 -7.01 -9.99 13.19
N ILE A 65 -7.47 -8.80 12.77
CA ILE A 65 -7.73 -8.48 11.36
C ILE A 65 -6.82 -7.31 10.98
N ILE A 66 -5.95 -7.53 9.99
CA ILE A 66 -4.93 -6.57 9.59
C ILE A 66 -5.17 -6.13 8.15
N ALA A 67 -5.36 -4.84 7.94
CA ALA A 67 -5.44 -4.18 6.64
C ALA A 67 -4.38 -3.07 6.57
N HIS A 68 -3.14 -3.46 6.30
CA HIS A 68 -2.03 -2.53 6.18
C HIS A 68 -1.80 -2.15 4.71
N GLY A 69 -1.81 -0.84 4.41
CA GLY A 69 -1.66 -0.34 3.05
C GLY A 69 -2.82 -0.74 2.12
N VAL A 70 -4.07 -0.72 2.61
CA VAL A 70 -5.25 -1.09 1.83
C VAL A 70 -6.26 0.05 1.78
N TYR A 71 -6.63 0.59 2.92
CA TYR A 71 -7.77 1.50 3.08
C TYR A 71 -7.70 2.73 2.16
N SER A 72 -6.56 3.40 2.10
CA SER A 72 -6.35 4.58 1.27
C SER A 72 -6.28 4.32 -0.23
N TRP A 73 -6.00 3.08 -0.63
CA TRP A 73 -5.82 2.69 -2.05
C TRP A 73 -7.00 1.91 -2.62
N THR A 74 -8.12 1.91 -1.93
CA THR A 74 -9.32 1.21 -2.39
C THR A 74 -10.51 2.16 -2.48
N PRO A 75 -11.44 1.93 -3.45
CA PRO A 75 -12.65 2.74 -3.55
C PRO A 75 -13.56 2.55 -2.35
N GLU A 76 -14.42 3.54 -2.11
CA GLU A 76 -15.33 3.61 -0.96
C GLU A 76 -16.11 2.31 -0.69
N PRO A 77 -16.74 1.62 -1.67
CA PRO A 77 -17.45 0.38 -1.39
C PRO A 77 -16.56 -0.73 -0.82
N VAL A 78 -15.27 -0.76 -1.20
CA VAL A 78 -14.30 -1.73 -0.67
C VAL A 78 -13.90 -1.37 0.77
N ARG A 79 -13.77 -0.08 1.06
CA ARG A 79 -13.50 0.42 2.43
C ARG A 79 -14.66 0.08 3.37
N GLU A 80 -15.89 0.36 2.96
CA GLU A 80 -17.09 0.01 3.73
C GLU A 80 -17.14 -1.50 3.99
N ARG A 81 -16.94 -2.32 2.95
CA ARG A 81 -16.95 -3.78 3.11
C ARG A 81 -15.82 -4.26 4.04
N LEU A 82 -14.65 -3.65 4.00
CA LEU A 82 -13.56 -3.96 4.92
C LEU A 82 -13.96 -3.71 6.39
N MET A 83 -14.61 -2.58 6.67
CA MET A 83 -15.10 -2.27 8.01
C MET A 83 -16.20 -3.24 8.47
N GLU A 84 -17.11 -3.63 7.57
CA GLU A 84 -18.12 -4.66 7.85
C GLU A 84 -17.48 -6.02 8.16
N ILE A 85 -16.44 -6.43 7.40
CA ILE A 85 -15.70 -7.67 7.66
C ILE A 85 -15.06 -7.63 9.06
N CYS A 86 -14.46 -6.50 9.45
CA CYS A 86 -13.94 -6.34 10.80
C CYS A 86 -15.05 -6.54 11.86
N LYS A 87 -16.20 -5.91 11.67
CA LYS A 87 -17.35 -6.04 12.58
C LYS A 87 -17.92 -7.46 12.63
N GLU A 88 -17.95 -8.16 11.49
CA GLU A 88 -18.60 -9.47 11.38
C GLU A 88 -17.71 -10.64 11.82
N ASN A 89 -16.39 -10.49 11.68
CA ASN A 89 -15.44 -11.59 11.80
C ASN A 89 -14.40 -11.39 12.90
N LEU A 90 -14.40 -10.25 13.61
CA LEU A 90 -13.51 -10.04 14.76
C LEU A 90 -14.07 -10.80 15.98
N ALA A 91 -13.21 -11.49 16.70
CA ALA A 91 -13.54 -12.10 17.99
C ALA A 91 -13.94 -11.03 19.02
N PRO A 92 -14.71 -11.37 20.09
CA PRO A 92 -15.17 -10.38 21.06
C PRO A 92 -14.08 -9.50 21.67
N ASP A 93 -12.89 -10.08 21.91
CA ASP A 93 -11.71 -9.38 22.45
C ASP A 93 -10.64 -9.16 21.38
N GLY A 94 -11.00 -9.30 20.10
CA GLY A 94 -10.09 -9.19 18.98
C GLY A 94 -9.73 -7.74 18.64
N ILE A 95 -8.67 -7.58 17.87
CA ILE A 95 -8.15 -6.26 17.44
C ILE A 95 -8.13 -6.17 15.92
N SER A 96 -8.72 -5.11 15.36
CA SER A 96 -8.52 -4.73 13.98
C SER A 96 -7.44 -3.65 13.87
N TYR A 97 -6.47 -3.87 12.96
CA TYR A 97 -5.44 -2.89 12.61
C TYR A 97 -5.67 -2.45 11.16
N ILE A 98 -6.04 -1.18 10.99
CA ILE A 98 -6.27 -0.58 9.67
C ILE A 98 -5.36 0.65 9.56
N SER A 99 -4.43 0.63 8.59
CA SER A 99 -3.63 1.81 8.29
C SER A 99 -4.23 2.60 7.13
N PHE A 100 -4.13 3.92 7.22
CA PHE A 100 -4.56 4.83 6.18
C PHE A 100 -3.68 6.09 6.14
N ASN A 101 -3.71 6.79 5.01
CA ASN A 101 -3.04 8.07 4.86
C ASN A 101 -3.80 9.13 5.64
N ALA A 102 -3.12 9.81 6.57
CA ALA A 102 -3.78 10.68 7.52
C ALA A 102 -3.51 12.17 7.27
N TYR A 103 -4.58 12.96 7.25
CA TYR A 103 -4.49 14.41 7.35
C TYR A 103 -4.17 14.85 8.79
N PRO A 104 -3.45 15.99 8.99
CA PRO A 104 -2.98 16.95 7.98
C PRO A 104 -1.65 16.57 7.31
N GLY A 105 -0.95 15.51 7.75
CA GLY A 105 0.37 15.14 7.24
C GLY A 105 0.38 14.88 5.74
N TRP A 106 -0.66 14.25 5.22
CA TRP A 106 -0.78 13.90 3.80
C TRP A 106 -0.97 15.09 2.86
N HIS A 107 -1.27 16.30 3.34
CA HIS A 107 -1.40 17.48 2.47
C HIS A 107 -0.13 17.78 1.66
N MET A 108 1.04 17.55 2.25
CA MET A 108 2.31 17.76 1.53
C MET A 108 2.47 16.76 0.37
N GLN A 109 2.18 15.49 0.64
CA GLN A 109 2.20 14.42 -0.35
C GLN A 109 1.16 14.67 -1.44
N GLY A 110 -0.08 14.98 -1.05
CA GLY A 110 -1.19 15.27 -1.96
C GLY A 110 -0.89 16.41 -2.93
N THR A 111 -0.24 17.49 -2.47
CA THR A 111 0.16 18.60 -3.34
C THR A 111 1.08 18.14 -4.47
N MET A 112 2.07 17.32 -4.17
CA MET A 112 3.01 16.81 -5.19
C MET A 112 2.32 15.78 -6.09
N ARG A 113 1.50 14.91 -5.51
CA ARG A 113 0.71 13.93 -6.24
C ARG A 113 -0.21 14.60 -7.27
N ASP A 114 -0.97 15.62 -6.87
CA ASP A 114 -1.89 16.32 -7.77
C ASP A 114 -1.16 16.92 -8.97
N MET A 115 0.01 17.53 -8.76
CA MET A 115 0.83 18.05 -9.84
C MET A 115 1.35 16.95 -10.77
N MET A 116 1.84 15.83 -10.22
CA MET A 116 2.31 14.69 -11.01
C MET A 116 1.17 14.04 -11.80
N MET A 117 0.02 13.80 -11.16
CA MET A 117 -1.17 13.22 -11.79
C MET A 117 -1.67 14.10 -12.94
N TYR A 118 -1.76 15.41 -12.72
CA TYR A 118 -2.17 16.36 -13.78
C TYR A 118 -1.17 16.38 -14.94
N HIS A 119 0.13 16.44 -14.65
CA HIS A 119 1.18 16.48 -15.68
C HIS A 119 1.20 15.21 -16.53
N THR A 120 0.96 14.06 -15.92
CA THR A 120 1.07 12.76 -16.57
C THR A 120 -0.26 12.17 -17.04
N ARG A 121 -1.38 12.92 -16.96
CA ARG A 121 -2.76 12.44 -17.21
C ARG A 121 -3.01 11.85 -18.60
N HIS A 122 -2.16 12.16 -19.60
CA HIS A 122 -2.27 11.68 -20.97
C HIS A 122 -1.27 10.54 -21.29
N ILE A 123 -0.52 10.10 -20.30
CA ILE A 123 0.51 9.07 -20.46
C ILE A 123 -0.06 7.72 -19.98
N GLU A 124 -0.24 6.79 -20.90
CA GLU A 124 -0.84 5.48 -20.59
C GLU A 124 0.18 4.48 -20.02
N LYS A 125 1.45 4.53 -20.51
CA LYS A 125 2.45 3.56 -20.08
C LYS A 125 2.97 3.89 -18.69
N PRO A 126 2.88 2.98 -17.71
CA PRO A 126 3.27 3.24 -16.33
C PRO A 126 4.73 3.72 -16.18
N ARG A 127 5.65 3.14 -16.95
CA ARG A 127 7.07 3.51 -16.91
C ARG A 127 7.31 4.94 -17.41
N ASP A 128 6.68 5.30 -18.53
CA ASP A 128 6.82 6.65 -19.12
C ASP A 128 6.16 7.68 -18.19
N ARG A 129 5.06 7.30 -17.54
CA ARG A 129 4.36 8.11 -16.55
C ARG A 129 5.24 8.40 -15.33
N LEU A 130 5.93 7.39 -14.81
CA LEU A 130 6.88 7.53 -13.71
C LEU A 130 8.04 8.45 -14.07
N GLU A 131 8.65 8.25 -15.24
CA GLU A 131 9.76 9.09 -15.72
C GLU A 131 9.36 10.56 -15.83
N LYS A 132 8.20 10.84 -16.42
CA LYS A 132 7.67 12.19 -16.56
C LYS A 132 7.28 12.85 -15.25
N ALA A 133 6.77 12.08 -14.29
CA ALA A 133 6.52 12.59 -12.95
C ALA A 133 7.83 12.98 -12.23
N GLN A 134 8.87 12.16 -12.34
CA GLN A 134 10.20 12.46 -11.79
C GLN A 134 10.85 13.66 -12.46
N ASP A 135 10.76 13.78 -13.80
CA ASP A 135 11.23 14.93 -14.57
C ASP A 135 10.59 16.23 -14.09
N LEU A 136 9.27 16.22 -13.84
CA LEU A 136 8.53 17.38 -13.33
C LEU A 136 9.08 17.83 -11.97
N ILE A 137 9.22 16.91 -11.02
CA ILE A 137 9.74 17.21 -9.69
C ILE A 137 11.17 17.77 -9.77
N GLY A 138 12.02 17.14 -10.56
CA GLY A 138 13.39 17.61 -10.78
C GLY A 138 13.47 19.00 -11.41
N PHE A 139 12.58 19.30 -12.37
CA PHE A 139 12.46 20.62 -12.97
C PHE A 139 12.01 21.66 -11.94
N MET A 140 10.97 21.37 -11.17
CA MET A 140 10.43 22.30 -10.16
C MET A 140 11.47 22.60 -9.09
N ALA A 141 12.16 21.58 -8.56
CA ALA A 141 13.19 21.76 -7.54
C ALA A 141 14.36 22.67 -8.00
N LYS A 142 14.70 22.62 -9.30
CA LYS A 142 15.74 23.47 -9.90
C LYS A 142 15.26 24.90 -10.22
N SER A 143 13.95 25.11 -10.35
CA SER A 143 13.35 26.37 -10.80
C SER A 143 13.04 27.35 -9.67
N VAL A 144 13.15 26.92 -8.41
CA VAL A 144 12.82 27.73 -7.23
C VAL A 144 14.06 28.06 -6.42
N ASN A 145 13.99 29.19 -5.69
CA ASN A 145 15.04 29.52 -4.74
C ASN A 145 14.95 28.58 -3.53
N VAL A 146 16.06 27.90 -3.21
CA VAL A 146 16.14 26.91 -2.12
C VAL A 146 15.79 27.47 -0.73
N ASN A 147 15.87 28.79 -0.57
CA ASN A 147 15.62 29.47 0.72
C ASN A 147 14.19 30.04 0.83
N ASP A 148 13.37 29.96 -0.20
CA ASP A 148 11.97 30.31 -0.09
C ASP A 148 11.11 29.14 0.38
N LYS A 149 9.82 29.42 0.69
CA LYS A 149 8.89 28.40 1.23
C LYS A 149 8.71 27.21 0.28
N TYR A 150 8.65 27.47 -1.02
CA TYR A 150 8.47 26.41 -2.03
C TYR A 150 9.77 25.64 -2.25
N GLY A 151 10.92 26.32 -2.23
CA GLY A 151 12.21 25.68 -2.36
C GLY A 151 12.51 24.73 -1.20
N VAL A 152 12.23 25.13 0.04
CA VAL A 152 12.37 24.26 1.21
C VAL A 152 11.48 23.03 1.07
N PHE A 153 10.21 23.21 0.70
CA PHE A 153 9.25 22.12 0.52
C PHE A 153 9.68 21.15 -0.60
N LEU A 154 10.01 21.68 -1.79
CA LEU A 154 10.40 20.85 -2.93
C LEU A 154 11.72 20.11 -2.70
N ASN A 155 12.69 20.73 -2.02
CA ASN A 155 13.93 20.05 -1.65
C ASN A 155 13.69 18.93 -0.62
N ALA A 156 12.82 19.15 0.37
CA ALA A 156 12.45 18.11 1.33
C ALA A 156 11.78 16.92 0.63
N TYR A 157 10.86 17.17 -0.30
CA TYR A 157 10.21 16.14 -1.09
C TYR A 157 11.18 15.40 -2.01
N THR A 158 12.07 16.12 -2.71
CA THR A 158 13.10 15.52 -3.57
C THR A 158 14.05 14.63 -2.77
N ASN A 159 14.43 15.04 -1.57
CA ASN A 159 15.25 14.22 -0.69
C ASN A 159 14.52 12.94 -0.27
N LEU A 160 13.22 13.02 0.04
CA LEU A 160 12.40 11.86 0.32
C LEU A 160 12.37 10.89 -0.86
N LEU A 161 12.13 11.37 -2.09
CA LEU A 161 12.18 10.56 -3.30
C LEU A 161 13.54 9.89 -3.52
N ASN A 162 14.63 10.60 -3.26
CA ASN A 162 15.98 10.04 -3.36
C ASN A 162 16.20 8.90 -2.36
N VAL A 163 15.67 9.02 -1.16
CA VAL A 163 15.71 7.94 -0.15
C VAL A 163 14.92 6.74 -0.65
N TYR A 164 13.69 6.90 -1.16
CA TYR A 164 12.92 5.82 -1.77
C TYR A 164 13.66 5.15 -2.93
N ASN A 165 14.22 5.95 -3.85
CA ASN A 165 15.00 5.42 -4.98
C ASN A 165 16.24 4.63 -4.54
N GLN A 166 16.91 5.01 -3.43
CA GLN A 166 18.04 4.26 -2.89
C GLN A 166 17.60 2.91 -2.31
N PHE A 167 16.47 2.85 -1.62
CA PHE A 167 15.90 1.57 -1.15
C PHE A 167 15.50 0.67 -2.30
N ASP A 168 14.92 1.22 -3.37
CA ASP A 168 14.56 0.46 -4.57
C ASP A 168 15.79 -0.08 -5.30
N ILE A 169 16.88 0.69 -5.40
CA ILE A 169 18.14 0.20 -5.97
C ILE A 169 18.72 -0.96 -5.15
N GLN A 170 18.64 -0.92 -3.82
CA GLN A 170 19.07 -2.02 -2.98
C GLN A 170 18.18 -3.26 -3.15
N ARG A 171 16.87 -3.10 -3.25
CA ARG A 171 15.91 -4.18 -3.56
C ARG A 171 16.19 -4.81 -4.93
N ARG A 172 16.46 -4.01 -5.96
CA ARG A 172 16.83 -4.48 -7.33
C ARG A 172 18.11 -5.32 -7.33
N ARG A 173 19.12 -4.93 -6.55
CA ARG A 173 20.35 -5.73 -6.39
C ARG A 173 20.10 -7.12 -5.80
N ASN A 174 19.06 -7.28 -5.00
CA ASN A 174 18.65 -8.53 -4.36
C ASN A 174 17.63 -9.34 -5.20
N LYS A 175 17.42 -9.02 -6.50
CA LYS A 175 16.48 -9.70 -7.43
C LYS A 175 15.01 -9.74 -6.96
N GLN A 176 14.59 -8.86 -6.10
CA GLN A 176 13.17 -8.64 -5.81
C GLN A 176 12.68 -7.49 -6.69
N GLU A 177 11.92 -7.88 -7.71
CA GLU A 177 11.27 -6.97 -8.65
C GLU A 177 10.27 -6.11 -7.88
N ASP A 178 10.50 -4.76 -7.87
CA ASP A 178 9.42 -3.79 -7.97
C ASP A 178 10.00 -2.41 -8.30
N GLU A 179 9.83 -2.02 -9.57
CA GLU A 179 10.10 -0.66 -10.08
C GLU A 179 9.02 0.35 -9.60
N PHE A 180 8.21 0.04 -8.58
CA PHE A 180 6.87 0.60 -8.44
C PHE A 180 6.60 1.43 -7.17
N GLY A 181 7.57 1.70 -6.28
CA GLY A 181 7.29 2.43 -5.04
C GLY A 181 6.59 3.78 -5.29
N LEU A 182 7.18 4.65 -6.11
CA LEU A 182 6.59 5.95 -6.46
C LEU A 182 5.30 5.81 -7.29
N LEU A 183 5.22 4.80 -8.18
CA LEU A 183 4.00 4.53 -8.94
C LEU A 183 2.87 4.10 -8.01
N HIS A 184 3.16 3.23 -7.06
CA HIS A 184 2.17 2.76 -6.11
C HIS A 184 1.70 3.87 -5.17
N ASP A 185 2.64 4.61 -4.59
CA ASP A 185 2.29 5.57 -3.54
C ASP A 185 1.71 6.88 -4.10
N ASP A 186 2.19 7.36 -5.25
CA ASP A 186 1.85 8.69 -5.73
C ASP A 186 1.09 8.73 -7.07
N LEU A 187 1.14 7.68 -7.89
CA LEU A 187 0.56 7.69 -9.24
C LEU A 187 -0.60 6.72 -9.44
N GLU A 188 -1.04 6.00 -8.42
CA GLU A 188 -2.28 5.21 -8.49
C GLU A 188 -3.52 6.10 -8.58
N GLU A 189 -4.58 5.61 -9.24
CA GLU A 189 -5.81 6.37 -9.44
C GLU A 189 -6.50 6.67 -8.11
N VAL A 190 -6.59 5.66 -7.24
CA VAL A 190 -7.16 5.79 -5.90
C VAL A 190 -6.04 5.89 -4.89
N ASN A 191 -5.93 7.02 -4.23
CA ASN A 191 -5.04 7.25 -3.11
C ASN A 191 -5.63 8.38 -2.26
N ASP A 192 -6.56 8.02 -1.39
CA ASP A 192 -7.31 8.94 -0.53
C ASP A 192 -6.64 9.09 0.82
N ALA A 193 -6.73 10.26 1.40
CA ALA A 193 -6.33 10.52 2.77
C ALA A 193 -7.52 11.03 3.59
N PHE A 194 -7.48 10.77 4.89
CA PHE A 194 -8.62 11.01 5.78
C PHE A 194 -8.16 11.71 7.05
N TYR A 195 -9.05 12.52 7.62
CA TYR A 195 -8.94 12.85 9.04
C TYR A 195 -9.37 11.64 9.87
N PHE A 196 -8.80 11.49 11.06
CA PHE A 196 -9.09 10.34 11.92
C PHE A 196 -10.58 10.16 12.21
N HIS A 197 -11.32 11.26 12.43
CA HIS A 197 -12.76 11.21 12.70
C HIS A 197 -13.57 10.67 11.51
N GLU A 198 -13.14 10.90 10.27
CA GLU A 198 -13.83 10.40 9.07
C GLU A 198 -13.76 8.88 8.91
N VAL A 199 -12.81 8.24 9.60
CA VAL A 199 -12.65 6.78 9.54
C VAL A 199 -13.36 6.07 10.70
N VAL A 200 -13.56 6.77 11.84
CA VAL A 200 -14.09 6.15 13.06
C VAL A 200 -15.55 6.49 13.35
N GLU A 201 -16.15 7.46 12.65
CA GLU A 201 -17.58 7.80 12.70
C GLU A 201 -18.40 6.96 11.71
#